data_3626d15deefdff67fae2e15605368044
#
_entry.id   3626d15deefdff67fae2e15605368044
#
_cell.length_a   1.000
_cell.length_b   1.000
_cell.length_c   1.000
_cell.angle_alpha   90.00
_cell.angle_beta   90.00
_cell.angle_gamma   90.00
#
_symmetry.space_group_name_H-M   'P 1'
#
loop_
_entity.id
_entity.type
_entity.pdbx_description
1 polymer ?
#
loop_
_entity_poly.entity_id
_entity_poly.type
_entity_poly.pdbx_seq_one_letter_code
_entity_poly.pdbx_strand_id
1 'polypeptide(L)'
;MPILLKYNNFMNKKYPRDMIGYGADKIKVVWPNNAKLALQIVLNYEEGAENTVLHGDKHSETFLSEIIGAQPIKGRHMSMESLYEYGSKRGFWRLHELFQKKKIPLTIFGVAMALERNPEVCKAIKESDYEVACHGWRWIDYQNISKSVEKKHMDLAIKTIKKIFGQRPLGWYTGRCSPNTRDLVMNEGGFAYDSDSYSDDLPYFEKKNNKKQLIVPYTLDNNDMRFATNQGFNSGDQFYNYLKDSFDVLYKEGETNPKMMSVGLHCRIVGKPGRLKSLERFLDYVLQHKDVWICKRIDIAKHWIKNYSNI
;
A
#
# COMPACT_ATOMS: atom_id res chain seq x y z
N MET A 1 -4.81 45.40 14.47
CA MET A 1 -5.21 44.64 15.67
C MET A 1 -6.22 43.48 15.46
N PRO A 2 -6.89 43.25 14.32
CA PRO A 2 -7.79 42.07 14.17
C PRO A 2 -7.10 40.74 13.78
N ILE A 3 -5.87 40.76 13.28
CA ILE A 3 -5.17 39.56 12.81
C ILE A 3 -4.58 38.74 13.96
N LEU A 4 -4.06 39.40 15.00
CA LEU A 4 -3.48 38.73 16.19
C LEU A 4 -4.54 38.00 17.04
N LEU A 5 -5.77 38.52 17.10
CA LEU A 5 -6.88 37.85 17.81
C LEU A 5 -7.38 36.59 17.11
N LYS A 6 -7.31 36.54 15.77
CA LYS A 6 -7.62 35.32 15.02
C LYS A 6 -6.54 34.25 15.17
N TYR A 7 -5.26 34.63 15.26
CA TYR A 7 -4.16 33.70 15.50
C TYR A 7 -4.23 33.05 16.88
N ASN A 8 -4.56 33.82 17.92
CA ASN A 8 -4.69 33.29 19.30
C ASN A 8 -5.88 32.35 19.48
N ASN A 9 -6.97 32.51 18.71
CA ASN A 9 -8.09 31.55 18.71
C ASN A 9 -7.79 30.25 17.95
N PHE A 10 -6.83 30.25 17.02
CA PHE A 10 -6.35 29.04 16.35
C PHE A 10 -5.40 28.22 17.25
N MET A 11 -4.59 28.88 18.07
CA MET A 11 -3.62 28.24 18.98
C MET A 11 -4.28 27.53 20.17
N ASN A 12 -5.54 27.87 20.51
CA ASN A 12 -6.27 27.24 21.63
C ASN A 12 -7.09 26.00 21.23
N LYS A 13 -7.21 25.68 19.94
CA LYS A 13 -7.75 24.38 19.50
C LYS A 13 -6.57 23.43 19.32
N LYS A 14 -6.53 22.35 20.10
CA LYS A 14 -5.54 21.27 19.94
C LYS A 14 -5.48 20.87 18.48
N TYR A 15 -4.36 21.12 17.81
CA TYR A 15 -4.17 20.77 16.41
C TYR A 15 -4.31 19.25 16.25
N PRO A 16 -5.17 18.75 15.35
CA PRO A 16 -5.54 17.33 15.31
C PRO A 16 -4.47 16.42 14.68
N ARG A 17 -3.38 16.98 14.13
CA ARG A 17 -2.31 16.23 13.46
C ARG A 17 -1.09 16.16 14.37
N ASP A 18 -0.46 15.00 14.42
CA ASP A 18 0.87 14.86 14.99
C ASP A 18 1.92 15.31 13.95
N MET A 19 2.66 16.37 14.25
CA MET A 19 3.73 16.91 13.41
C MET A 19 5.11 16.65 14.02
N ILE A 20 5.19 15.89 15.10
CA ILE A 20 6.43 15.60 15.83
C ILE A 20 6.90 14.19 15.56
N GLY A 21 5.99 13.20 15.61
CA GLY A 21 6.31 11.77 15.45
C GLY A 21 7.41 11.34 16.43
N TYR A 22 8.39 10.64 15.94
CA TYR A 22 9.58 10.28 16.70
C TYR A 22 10.61 11.42 16.83
N GLY A 23 10.43 12.51 16.09
CA GLY A 23 11.27 13.71 16.16
C GLY A 23 12.74 13.44 15.90
N ALA A 24 13.59 14.10 16.68
CA ALA A 24 15.05 13.88 16.65
C ALA A 24 15.49 12.63 17.43
N ASP A 25 14.59 12.00 18.17
CA ASP A 25 14.89 10.82 18.96
C ASP A 25 15.09 9.60 18.06
N LYS A 26 16.23 8.96 18.20
CA LYS A 26 16.53 7.72 17.50
C LYS A 26 15.95 6.55 18.28
N ILE A 27 14.85 5.99 17.80
CA ILE A 27 14.32 4.75 18.37
C ILE A 27 15.31 3.63 18.07
N LYS A 28 15.72 2.92 19.10
CA LYS A 28 16.59 1.73 18.96
C LYS A 28 15.76 0.56 18.39
N VAL A 29 15.63 0.53 17.08
CA VAL A 29 14.99 -0.59 16.38
C VAL A 29 16.03 -1.69 16.15
N VAL A 30 15.64 -2.92 16.43
CA VAL A 30 16.41 -4.12 16.12
C VAL A 30 15.53 -5.04 15.28
N TRP A 31 15.80 -5.10 13.99
CA TRP A 31 15.12 -6.02 13.10
C TRP A 31 15.66 -7.47 13.27
N PRO A 32 14.92 -8.50 12.83
CA PRO A 32 15.42 -9.87 12.80
C PRO A 32 16.80 -9.95 12.12
N ASN A 33 17.68 -10.80 12.67
CA ASN A 33 19.06 -10.97 12.21
C ASN A 33 19.92 -9.69 12.25
N ASN A 34 19.56 -8.72 13.09
CA ASN A 34 20.19 -7.39 13.15
C ASN A 34 20.24 -6.68 11.79
N ALA A 35 19.20 -6.86 10.97
CA ALA A 35 19.14 -6.24 9.67
C ALA A 35 19.13 -4.70 9.80
N LYS A 36 19.83 -4.04 8.90
CA LYS A 36 19.89 -2.57 8.78
C LYS A 36 18.61 -2.02 8.18
N LEU A 37 17.95 -2.80 7.33
CA LEU A 37 16.75 -2.40 6.60
C LEU A 37 15.74 -3.53 6.53
N ALA A 38 14.49 -3.25 6.87
CA ALA A 38 13.37 -4.12 6.59
C ALA A 38 12.71 -3.71 5.27
N LEU A 39 12.82 -4.54 4.23
CA LEU A 39 12.27 -4.27 2.90
C LEU A 39 10.99 -5.05 2.67
N GLN A 40 9.95 -4.37 2.25
CA GLN A 40 8.64 -4.96 1.92
C GLN A 40 8.29 -4.67 0.48
N ILE A 41 7.91 -5.71 -0.26
CA ILE A 41 7.36 -5.56 -1.61
C ILE A 41 5.84 -5.76 -1.53
N VAL A 42 5.11 -4.79 -2.05
CA VAL A 42 3.64 -4.80 -2.06
C VAL A 42 3.15 -4.79 -3.49
N LEU A 43 2.30 -5.75 -3.83
CA LEU A 43 1.60 -5.79 -5.11
C LEU A 43 0.13 -5.44 -4.89
N ASN A 44 -0.30 -4.32 -5.45
CA ASN A 44 -1.70 -3.93 -5.48
C ASN A 44 -2.41 -4.73 -6.58
N TYR A 45 -3.43 -5.50 -6.18
CA TYR A 45 -4.31 -6.23 -7.11
C TYR A 45 -5.69 -5.59 -7.10
N GLU A 46 -5.98 -4.80 -8.13
CA GLU A 46 -7.12 -3.87 -8.19
C GLU A 46 -8.02 -4.09 -9.41
N GLU A 47 -7.54 -4.84 -10.37
CA GLU A 47 -8.08 -5.00 -11.71
C GLU A 47 -9.49 -5.60 -11.70
N GLY A 48 -10.46 -4.85 -12.20
CA GLY A 48 -11.88 -5.21 -12.21
C GLY A 48 -12.68 -4.66 -11.02
N ALA A 49 -12.06 -3.85 -10.14
CA ALA A 49 -12.75 -3.18 -9.02
C ALA A 49 -12.70 -1.65 -9.11
N GLU A 50 -12.13 -1.10 -10.17
CA GLU A 50 -12.09 0.33 -10.52
C GLU A 50 -13.47 0.92 -10.78
N ASN A 51 -13.54 2.26 -10.90
CA ASN A 51 -14.78 2.94 -11.29
C ASN A 51 -15.22 2.52 -12.70
N THR A 52 -16.45 2.10 -12.84
CA THR A 52 -17.07 1.78 -14.14
C THR A 52 -18.60 1.81 -14.04
N VAL A 53 -19.25 2.22 -15.13
CA VAL A 53 -20.71 2.17 -15.22
C VAL A 53 -21.28 0.75 -15.06
N LEU A 54 -20.48 -0.29 -15.27
CA LEU A 54 -20.85 -1.69 -15.01
C LEU A 54 -21.10 -1.98 -13.53
N HIS A 55 -20.54 -1.16 -12.64
CA HIS A 55 -20.78 -1.22 -11.19
C HIS A 55 -21.85 -0.24 -10.69
N GLY A 56 -22.48 0.51 -11.58
CA GLY A 56 -23.42 1.57 -11.26
C GLY A 56 -22.76 2.92 -10.95
N ASP A 57 -21.46 3.07 -11.22
CA ASP A 57 -20.76 4.34 -11.07
C ASP A 57 -21.20 5.34 -12.14
N LYS A 58 -21.10 6.63 -11.82
CA LYS A 58 -21.49 7.71 -12.75
C LYS A 58 -20.57 7.82 -13.96
N HIS A 59 -19.32 7.38 -13.83
CA HIS A 59 -18.26 7.56 -14.83
C HIS A 59 -17.28 6.39 -14.81
N SER A 60 -16.53 6.27 -15.92
CA SER A 60 -15.36 5.40 -16.01
C SER A 60 -14.23 5.87 -15.07
N GLU A 61 -13.26 4.98 -14.81
CA GLU A 61 -12.03 5.32 -14.10
C GLU A 61 -11.19 6.34 -14.89
N THR A 62 -10.51 7.21 -14.13
CA THR A 62 -9.64 8.26 -14.69
C THR A 62 -8.22 8.21 -14.13
N PHE A 63 -8.00 7.38 -13.11
CA PHE A 63 -6.78 7.41 -12.32
C PHE A 63 -5.89 6.18 -12.57
N LEU A 64 -4.60 6.38 -12.42
CA LEU A 64 -3.56 5.36 -12.33
C LEU A 64 -3.55 4.39 -13.52
N SER A 65 -3.48 4.95 -14.73
CA SER A 65 -3.28 4.25 -15.99
C SER A 65 -2.33 5.02 -16.90
N GLU A 66 -1.95 4.42 -18.02
CA GLU A 66 -1.11 5.04 -19.05
C GLU A 66 -1.84 6.15 -19.84
N ILE A 67 -3.16 6.30 -19.63
CA ILE A 67 -3.94 7.44 -20.16
C ILE A 67 -3.89 8.56 -19.13
N ILE A 68 -2.74 9.22 -19.04
CA ILE A 68 -2.51 10.30 -18.07
C ILE A 68 -3.45 11.46 -18.40
N GLY A 69 -4.19 11.95 -17.38
CA GLY A 69 -5.18 13.01 -17.57
C GLY A 69 -6.48 12.55 -18.22
N ALA A 70 -6.79 11.24 -18.16
CA ALA A 70 -8.05 10.70 -18.63
C ALA A 70 -9.25 11.47 -18.06
N GLN A 71 -10.22 11.78 -18.92
CA GLN A 71 -11.46 12.44 -18.51
C GLN A 71 -12.54 11.40 -18.15
N PRO A 72 -13.42 11.69 -17.18
CA PRO A 72 -14.50 10.79 -16.80
C PRO A 72 -15.53 10.67 -17.93
N ILE A 73 -15.76 9.46 -18.43
CA ILE A 73 -16.73 9.17 -19.48
C ILE A 73 -18.01 8.61 -18.83
N LYS A 74 -19.19 9.16 -19.23
CA LYS A 74 -20.52 8.65 -18.81
C LYS A 74 -20.89 7.35 -19.53
N GLY A 75 -20.00 6.40 -19.57
CA GLY A 75 -20.13 5.13 -20.27
C GLY A 75 -18.89 4.27 -20.04
N ARG A 76 -18.83 3.16 -20.73
CA ARG A 76 -17.62 2.30 -20.70
C ARG A 76 -16.46 2.99 -21.43
N HIS A 77 -15.30 3.00 -20.81
CA HIS A 77 -14.06 3.46 -21.44
C HIS A 77 -13.21 2.25 -21.85
N MET A 78 -13.41 1.76 -23.07
CA MET A 78 -12.84 0.49 -23.54
C MET A 78 -11.31 0.44 -23.43
N SER A 79 -10.61 1.54 -23.74
CA SER A 79 -9.15 1.60 -23.60
C SER A 79 -8.72 1.50 -22.13
N MET A 80 -9.43 2.18 -21.21
CA MET A 80 -9.16 2.10 -19.78
C MET A 80 -9.40 0.68 -19.26
N GLU A 81 -10.55 0.09 -19.58
CA GLU A 81 -10.87 -1.29 -19.19
C GLU A 81 -9.79 -2.27 -19.69
N SER A 82 -9.32 -2.13 -20.94
CA SER A 82 -8.29 -3.00 -21.50
C SER A 82 -6.94 -2.88 -20.81
N LEU A 83 -6.59 -1.70 -20.25
CA LEU A 83 -5.38 -1.50 -19.46
C LEU A 83 -5.47 -2.24 -18.12
N TYR A 84 -6.63 -2.18 -17.46
CA TYR A 84 -6.88 -2.95 -16.24
C TYR A 84 -6.89 -4.46 -16.53
N GLU A 85 -7.56 -4.90 -17.59
CA GLU A 85 -7.55 -6.30 -18.03
C GLU A 85 -6.13 -6.82 -18.28
N TYR A 86 -5.24 -6.00 -18.84
CA TYR A 86 -3.86 -6.40 -19.03
C TYR A 86 -3.17 -6.73 -17.71
N GLY A 87 -3.41 -5.96 -16.65
CA GLY A 87 -2.88 -6.21 -15.32
C GLY A 87 -3.27 -7.60 -14.81
N SER A 88 -4.54 -7.93 -14.92
CA SER A 88 -5.08 -9.24 -14.50
C SER A 88 -4.63 -10.39 -15.40
N LYS A 89 -4.66 -10.20 -16.74
CA LYS A 89 -4.40 -11.26 -17.74
C LYS A 89 -2.92 -11.55 -17.96
N ARG A 90 -2.03 -10.57 -17.75
CA ARG A 90 -0.59 -10.70 -18.04
C ARG A 90 0.34 -10.12 -16.98
N GLY A 91 0.02 -8.93 -16.44
CA GLY A 91 0.89 -8.24 -15.51
C GLY A 91 1.13 -9.03 -14.23
N PHE A 92 0.06 -9.53 -13.61
CA PHE A 92 0.14 -10.38 -12.41
C PHE A 92 1.06 -11.58 -12.63
N TRP A 93 0.86 -12.33 -13.72
CA TRP A 93 1.59 -13.57 -13.97
C TRP A 93 3.09 -13.37 -14.17
N ARG A 94 3.50 -12.28 -14.85
CA ARG A 94 4.92 -11.92 -14.97
C ARG A 94 5.54 -11.57 -13.62
N LEU A 95 4.83 -10.81 -12.81
CA LEU A 95 5.30 -10.45 -11.47
C LEU A 95 5.37 -11.68 -10.58
N HIS A 96 4.34 -12.50 -10.59
CA HIS A 96 4.30 -13.76 -9.87
C HIS A 96 5.50 -14.65 -10.20
N GLU A 97 5.75 -14.90 -11.49
CA GLU A 97 6.91 -15.67 -11.96
C GLU A 97 8.24 -15.07 -11.47
N LEU A 98 8.42 -13.75 -11.55
CA LEU A 98 9.61 -13.07 -11.07
C LEU A 98 9.83 -13.28 -9.57
N PHE A 99 8.78 -13.11 -8.75
CA PHE A 99 8.88 -13.25 -7.30
C PHE A 99 9.10 -14.71 -6.89
N GLN A 100 8.45 -15.68 -7.55
CA GLN A 100 8.70 -17.10 -7.33
C GLN A 100 10.15 -17.48 -7.67
N LYS A 101 10.64 -17.07 -8.84
CA LYS A 101 12.02 -17.31 -9.28
C LYS A 101 13.06 -16.76 -8.29
N LYS A 102 12.82 -15.56 -7.75
CA LYS A 102 13.72 -14.88 -6.79
C LYS A 102 13.44 -15.23 -5.33
N LYS A 103 12.38 -16.01 -5.04
CA LYS A 103 11.95 -16.38 -3.67
C LYS A 103 11.73 -15.14 -2.78
N ILE A 104 11.13 -14.09 -3.33
CA ILE A 104 10.84 -12.86 -2.61
C ILE A 104 9.49 -12.96 -1.91
N PRO A 105 9.42 -12.74 -0.58
CA PRO A 105 8.16 -12.61 0.14
C PRO A 105 7.35 -11.43 -0.41
N LEU A 106 6.03 -11.58 -0.48
CA LEU A 106 5.15 -10.59 -1.07
C LEU A 106 3.92 -10.35 -0.20
N THR A 107 3.52 -9.08 -0.07
CA THR A 107 2.20 -8.70 0.43
C THR A 107 1.32 -8.28 -0.74
N ILE A 108 0.16 -8.90 -0.87
CA ILE A 108 -0.87 -8.50 -1.83
C ILE A 108 -1.81 -7.52 -1.12
N PHE A 109 -1.88 -6.27 -1.58
CA PHE A 109 -2.99 -5.39 -1.29
C PHE A 109 -4.12 -5.74 -2.25
N GLY A 110 -5.02 -6.60 -1.78
CA GLY A 110 -6.08 -7.16 -2.62
C GLY A 110 -7.40 -6.41 -2.45
N VAL A 111 -7.88 -5.79 -3.53
CA VAL A 111 -9.25 -5.29 -3.58
C VAL A 111 -10.18 -6.49 -3.68
N ALA A 112 -11.09 -6.64 -2.71
CA ALA A 112 -11.85 -7.88 -2.55
C ALA A 112 -12.72 -8.23 -3.77
N MET A 113 -13.31 -7.24 -4.44
CA MET A 113 -14.07 -7.44 -5.67
C MET A 113 -13.16 -7.90 -6.83
N ALA A 114 -11.94 -7.40 -6.93
CA ALA A 114 -10.98 -7.82 -7.94
C ALA A 114 -10.56 -9.28 -7.73
N LEU A 115 -10.28 -9.65 -6.49
CA LEU A 115 -9.94 -11.03 -6.12
C LEU A 115 -11.10 -12.00 -6.42
N GLU A 116 -12.34 -11.62 -6.09
CA GLU A 116 -13.52 -12.46 -6.35
C GLU A 116 -13.71 -12.77 -7.83
N ARG A 117 -13.25 -11.90 -8.74
CA ARG A 117 -13.36 -12.03 -10.19
C ARG A 117 -12.29 -12.91 -10.85
N ASN A 118 -11.20 -13.20 -10.13
CA ASN A 118 -10.12 -13.99 -10.71
C ASN A 118 -9.69 -15.14 -9.78
N PRO A 119 -10.40 -16.29 -9.81
CA PRO A 119 -10.07 -17.47 -9.01
C PRO A 119 -8.66 -18.00 -9.25
N GLU A 120 -8.15 -17.92 -10.49
CA GLU A 120 -6.81 -18.41 -10.84
C GLU A 120 -5.71 -17.62 -10.14
N VAL A 121 -5.85 -16.29 -10.11
CA VAL A 121 -4.93 -15.42 -9.34
C VAL A 121 -5.02 -15.75 -7.84
N CYS A 122 -6.22 -15.94 -7.31
CA CYS A 122 -6.40 -16.30 -5.91
C CYS A 122 -5.75 -17.65 -5.56
N LYS A 123 -5.81 -18.63 -6.48
CA LYS A 123 -5.13 -19.91 -6.34
C LYS A 123 -3.61 -19.73 -6.29
N ALA A 124 -3.04 -19.00 -7.24
CA ALA A 124 -1.60 -18.72 -7.28
C ALA A 124 -1.10 -17.98 -6.00
N ILE A 125 -1.89 -17.02 -5.49
CA ILE A 125 -1.59 -16.32 -4.23
C ILE A 125 -1.54 -17.30 -3.06
N LYS A 126 -2.52 -18.21 -2.94
CA LYS A 126 -2.57 -19.22 -1.85
C LYS A 126 -1.39 -20.17 -1.90
N GLU A 127 -1.07 -20.68 -3.10
CA GLU A 127 0.02 -21.64 -3.29
C GLU A 127 1.40 -21.05 -3.04
N SER A 128 1.52 -19.72 -3.06
CA SER A 128 2.77 -18.99 -2.88
C SER A 128 3.01 -18.49 -1.45
N ASP A 129 2.11 -18.74 -0.52
CA ASP A 129 2.16 -18.21 0.86
C ASP A 129 2.35 -16.67 0.91
N TYR A 130 1.75 -15.96 -0.06
CA TYR A 130 1.72 -14.50 -0.01
C TYR A 130 0.78 -14.01 1.09
N GLU A 131 1.14 -12.92 1.76
CA GLU A 131 0.19 -12.23 2.63
C GLU A 131 -0.90 -11.58 1.78
N VAL A 132 -2.17 -11.70 2.19
CA VAL A 132 -3.27 -10.90 1.63
C VAL A 132 -3.75 -9.92 2.68
N ALA A 133 -3.45 -8.64 2.47
CA ALA A 133 -4.01 -7.53 3.20
C ALA A 133 -5.21 -6.94 2.43
N CYS A 134 -6.18 -6.43 3.16
CA CYS A 134 -7.40 -5.90 2.57
C CYS A 134 -7.17 -4.52 1.96
N HIS A 135 -7.47 -4.37 0.66
CA HIS A 135 -7.46 -3.09 -0.05
C HIS A 135 -8.89 -2.58 -0.31
N GLY A 136 -9.79 -2.78 0.66
CA GLY A 136 -11.19 -2.42 0.54
C GLY A 136 -12.00 -3.38 -0.35
N TRP A 137 -13.31 -3.03 -0.52
CA TRP A 137 -14.22 -3.76 -1.40
C TRP A 137 -14.07 -3.35 -2.86
N ARG A 138 -13.98 -2.04 -3.09
CA ARG A 138 -13.84 -1.39 -4.39
C ARG A 138 -12.60 -0.50 -4.38
N TRP A 139 -11.99 -0.31 -5.53
CA TRP A 139 -10.91 0.66 -5.73
C TRP A 139 -11.48 2.01 -6.16
N ILE A 140 -12.10 2.72 -5.23
CA ILE A 140 -12.76 4.01 -5.44
C ILE A 140 -12.28 5.04 -4.41
N ASP A 141 -12.51 6.31 -4.68
CA ASP A 141 -12.25 7.38 -3.72
C ASP A 141 -13.37 7.43 -2.66
N TYR A 142 -12.96 7.22 -1.39
CA TYR A 142 -13.89 7.23 -0.26
C TYR A 142 -14.09 8.61 0.36
N GLN A 143 -13.38 9.67 -0.08
CA GLN A 143 -13.41 11.01 0.53
C GLN A 143 -14.83 11.53 0.73
N ASN A 144 -15.73 11.29 -0.22
CA ASN A 144 -17.11 11.76 -0.20
C ASN A 144 -18.15 10.63 -0.02
N ILE A 145 -17.72 9.44 0.34
CA ILE A 145 -18.59 8.29 0.61
C ILE A 145 -19.11 8.39 2.05
N SER A 146 -20.40 8.09 2.26
CA SER A 146 -20.94 8.09 3.62
C SER A 146 -20.30 7.01 4.49
N LYS A 147 -20.12 7.30 5.78
CA LYS A 147 -19.55 6.36 6.75
C LYS A 147 -20.24 5.01 6.76
N SER A 148 -21.55 4.97 6.59
CA SER A 148 -22.33 3.73 6.56
C SER A 148 -22.03 2.88 5.33
N VAL A 149 -21.86 3.49 4.15
CA VAL A 149 -21.49 2.79 2.93
C VAL A 149 -20.05 2.30 2.99
N GLU A 150 -19.13 3.14 3.47
CA GLU A 150 -17.73 2.75 3.67
C GLU A 150 -17.60 1.56 4.64
N LYS A 151 -18.34 1.59 5.77
CA LYS A 151 -18.39 0.45 6.68
C LYS A 151 -18.93 -0.81 6.02
N LYS A 152 -20.02 -0.71 5.24
CA LYS A 152 -20.55 -1.85 4.49
C LYS A 152 -19.53 -2.43 3.52
N HIS A 153 -18.75 -1.57 2.83
CA HIS A 153 -17.69 -2.01 1.94
C HIS A 153 -16.57 -2.72 2.72
N MET A 154 -16.20 -2.21 3.89
CA MET A 154 -15.22 -2.87 4.77
C MET A 154 -15.70 -4.28 5.17
N ASP A 155 -16.94 -4.41 5.64
CA ASP A 155 -17.52 -5.68 6.05
C ASP A 155 -17.58 -6.70 4.88
N LEU A 156 -17.97 -6.23 3.69
CA LEU A 156 -17.98 -7.05 2.47
C LEU A 156 -16.57 -7.52 2.09
N ALA A 157 -15.59 -6.63 2.16
CA ALA A 157 -14.20 -6.97 1.84
C ALA A 157 -13.66 -8.05 2.77
N ILE A 158 -13.83 -7.90 4.09
CA ILE A 158 -13.41 -8.87 5.08
C ILE A 158 -14.08 -10.23 4.83
N LYS A 159 -15.41 -10.23 4.62
CA LYS A 159 -16.17 -11.45 4.35
C LYS A 159 -15.70 -12.17 3.09
N THR A 160 -15.48 -11.42 2.01
CA THR A 160 -15.07 -11.97 0.72
C THR A 160 -13.66 -12.53 0.77
N ILE A 161 -12.69 -11.79 1.34
CA ILE A 161 -11.32 -12.29 1.50
C ILE A 161 -11.31 -13.54 2.38
N LYS A 162 -12.06 -13.54 3.50
CA LYS A 162 -12.19 -14.72 4.36
C LYS A 162 -12.78 -15.93 3.61
N LYS A 163 -13.80 -15.71 2.78
CA LYS A 163 -14.41 -16.76 1.95
C LYS A 163 -13.40 -17.34 0.96
N ILE A 164 -12.62 -16.47 0.28
CA ILE A 164 -11.65 -16.88 -0.74
C ILE A 164 -10.45 -17.60 -0.12
N PHE A 165 -9.84 -17.03 0.93
CA PHE A 165 -8.54 -17.49 1.47
C PHE A 165 -8.67 -18.34 2.75
N GLY A 166 -9.87 -18.56 3.29
CA GLY A 166 -10.10 -19.35 4.50
C GLY A 166 -9.82 -18.60 5.81
N GLN A 167 -9.18 -17.43 5.76
CA GLN A 167 -8.84 -16.59 6.90
C GLN A 167 -9.14 -15.12 6.61
N ARG A 168 -9.43 -14.35 7.67
CA ARG A 168 -9.61 -12.91 7.52
C ARG A 168 -8.29 -12.19 7.20
N PRO A 169 -8.33 -11.05 6.50
CA PRO A 169 -7.15 -10.23 6.35
C PRO A 169 -6.77 -9.60 7.70
N LEU A 170 -5.46 -9.54 7.98
CA LEU A 170 -4.92 -8.92 9.19
C LEU A 170 -4.33 -7.52 8.92
N GLY A 171 -4.12 -7.16 7.67
CA GLY A 171 -3.70 -5.82 7.24
C GLY A 171 -4.82 -5.08 6.54
N TRP A 172 -4.84 -3.75 6.71
CA TRP A 172 -5.74 -2.84 6.01
C TRP A 172 -4.96 -1.77 5.24
N TYR A 173 -5.45 -1.44 4.07
CA TYR A 173 -5.04 -0.29 3.26
C TYR A 173 -6.18 0.12 2.34
N THR A 174 -6.54 1.39 2.31
CA THR A 174 -7.53 1.93 1.37
C THR A 174 -6.86 2.72 0.25
N GLY A 175 -5.81 3.46 0.57
CA GLY A 175 -5.08 4.32 -0.36
C GLY A 175 -5.82 5.59 -0.76
N ARG A 176 -7.14 5.54 -0.86
CA ARG A 176 -8.05 6.65 -1.20
C ARG A 176 -9.06 6.83 -0.07
N CYS A 177 -8.52 6.98 1.17
CA CYS A 177 -9.29 6.96 2.41
C CYS A 177 -10.13 8.22 2.64
N SER A 178 -11.16 8.10 3.47
CA SER A 178 -11.98 9.20 3.98
C SER A 178 -11.53 9.62 5.38
N PRO A 179 -12.03 10.74 5.92
CA PRO A 179 -11.87 11.08 7.33
C PRO A 179 -12.43 10.04 8.31
N ASN A 180 -13.26 9.10 7.85
CA ASN A 180 -13.87 8.05 8.67
C ASN A 180 -13.05 6.75 8.68
N THR A 181 -12.21 6.51 7.69
CA THR A 181 -11.53 5.22 7.45
C THR A 181 -10.78 4.75 8.69
N ARG A 182 -9.93 5.59 9.27
CA ARG A 182 -9.16 5.24 10.47
C ARG A 182 -10.05 4.82 11.63
N ASP A 183 -11.12 5.55 11.89
CA ASP A 183 -12.08 5.22 12.95
C ASP A 183 -12.80 3.90 12.68
N LEU A 184 -13.13 3.62 11.43
CA LEU A 184 -13.76 2.36 11.04
C LEU A 184 -12.82 1.18 11.26
N VAL A 185 -11.55 1.29 10.86
CA VAL A 185 -10.52 0.28 11.07
C VAL A 185 -10.30 0.01 12.56
N MET A 186 -10.11 1.05 13.36
CA MET A 186 -9.94 0.92 14.80
C MET A 186 -11.18 0.35 15.51
N ASN A 187 -12.39 0.65 15.01
CA ASN A 187 -13.63 0.16 15.58
C ASN A 187 -13.93 -1.28 15.18
N GLU A 188 -13.53 -1.72 14.01
CA GLU A 188 -13.62 -3.11 13.57
C GLU A 188 -12.74 -4.00 14.44
N GLY A 189 -11.53 -3.57 14.77
CA GLY A 189 -10.68 -4.12 15.83
C GLY A 189 -9.95 -5.44 15.51
N GLY A 190 -10.12 -6.01 14.32
CA GLY A 190 -9.49 -7.28 13.95
C GLY A 190 -8.29 -7.14 13.01
N PHE A 191 -7.88 -5.90 12.67
CA PHE A 191 -6.69 -5.66 11.89
C PHE A 191 -5.46 -5.50 12.80
N ALA A 192 -4.43 -6.29 12.53
CA ALA A 192 -3.15 -6.18 13.24
C ALA A 192 -2.44 -4.88 12.87
N TYR A 193 -2.61 -4.40 11.65
CA TYR A 193 -2.03 -3.13 11.19
C TYR A 193 -2.91 -2.44 10.15
N ASP A 194 -2.73 -1.12 10.05
CA ASP A 194 -3.29 -0.25 9.03
C ASP A 194 -2.15 0.47 8.31
N SER A 195 -2.22 0.55 6.98
CA SER A 195 -1.20 1.13 6.12
C SER A 195 -1.58 2.46 5.49
N ASP A 196 -2.73 3.02 5.83
CA ASP A 196 -3.19 4.33 5.32
C ASP A 196 -2.43 5.49 6.00
N SER A 197 -1.11 5.51 5.81
CA SER A 197 -0.21 6.58 6.23
C SER A 197 1.05 6.57 5.39
N TYR A 198 1.63 7.75 5.19
CA TYR A 198 2.89 8.01 4.47
C TYR A 198 3.82 8.89 5.29
N SER A 199 3.66 8.89 6.63
CA SER A 199 4.23 9.93 7.49
C SER A 199 5.53 9.54 8.17
N ASP A 200 5.99 8.29 8.04
CA ASP A 200 7.20 7.81 8.73
C ASP A 200 7.84 6.61 7.99
N ASP A 201 9.13 6.40 8.23
CA ASP A 201 9.91 5.25 7.78
C ASP A 201 9.93 4.09 8.81
N LEU A 202 9.16 4.22 9.88
CA LEU A 202 8.98 3.21 10.92
C LEU A 202 7.49 3.05 11.27
N PRO A 203 7.07 1.87 11.73
CA PRO A 203 5.74 1.71 12.30
C PRO A 203 5.57 2.54 13.59
N TYR A 204 4.36 2.97 13.84
CA TYR A 204 4.00 3.68 15.07
C TYR A 204 2.59 3.32 15.51
N PHE A 205 2.26 3.61 16.76
CA PHE A 205 0.92 3.39 17.28
C PHE A 205 0.10 4.68 17.33
N GLU A 206 -1.08 4.63 16.72
CA GLU A 206 -2.10 5.66 16.90
C GLU A 206 -3.07 5.27 18.01
N LYS A 207 -3.35 6.19 18.92
CA LYS A 207 -4.29 5.98 20.05
C LYS A 207 -5.47 6.93 19.91
N LYS A 208 -6.68 6.39 19.96
CA LYS A 208 -7.92 7.17 19.92
C LYS A 208 -9.03 6.46 20.70
N ASN A 209 -9.75 7.17 21.56
CA ASN A 209 -10.90 6.62 22.31
C ASN A 209 -10.59 5.28 23.01
N ASN A 210 -9.47 5.22 23.74
CA ASN A 210 -8.98 4.02 24.43
C ASN A 210 -8.66 2.82 23.52
N LYS A 211 -8.63 3.02 22.21
CA LYS A 211 -8.18 2.03 21.22
C LYS A 211 -6.77 2.37 20.74
N LYS A 212 -6.02 1.34 20.41
CA LYS A 212 -4.66 1.46 19.88
C LYS A 212 -4.58 0.68 18.59
N GLN A 213 -4.10 1.31 17.50
CA GLN A 213 -3.88 0.70 16.21
C GLN A 213 -2.44 0.84 15.80
N LEU A 214 -1.82 -0.25 15.35
CA LEU A 214 -0.52 -0.18 14.72
C LEU A 214 -0.67 0.38 13.31
N ILE A 215 0.12 1.40 13.01
CA ILE A 215 0.28 1.95 11.67
C ILE A 215 1.61 1.43 11.12
N VAL A 216 1.56 0.79 9.97
CA VAL A 216 2.73 0.41 9.18
C VAL A 216 2.69 1.27 7.93
N PRO A 217 3.39 2.42 7.88
CA PRO A 217 3.31 3.35 6.77
C PRO A 217 3.62 2.70 5.42
N TYR A 218 2.97 3.21 4.37
CA TYR A 218 3.18 2.79 2.99
C TYR A 218 3.96 3.85 2.22
N THR A 219 4.05 3.74 0.90
CA THR A 219 4.85 4.62 0.04
C THR A 219 4.09 5.07 -1.20
N LEU A 220 4.30 6.32 -1.61
CA LEU A 220 3.87 6.86 -2.91
C LEU A 220 5.06 7.25 -3.80
N ASP A 221 6.24 7.39 -3.22
CA ASP A 221 7.46 7.76 -3.94
C ASP A 221 8.20 6.52 -4.49
N ASN A 222 8.41 5.48 -3.67
CA ASN A 222 8.95 4.18 -4.09
C ASN A 222 7.86 3.30 -4.71
N ASN A 223 7.11 3.86 -5.64
CA ASN A 223 5.87 3.25 -6.16
C ASN A 223 5.81 3.40 -7.68
N ASP A 224 5.51 2.32 -8.37
CA ASP A 224 5.38 2.30 -9.83
C ASP A 224 4.21 3.15 -10.36
N MET A 225 3.28 3.56 -9.47
CA MET A 225 2.22 4.51 -9.81
C MET A 225 2.77 5.78 -10.48
N ARG A 226 3.99 6.15 -10.17
CA ARG A 226 4.64 7.34 -10.75
C ARG A 226 4.90 7.22 -12.25
N PHE A 227 4.84 6.04 -12.86
CA PHE A 227 4.78 5.91 -14.32
C PHE A 227 3.46 6.44 -14.91
N ALA A 228 2.43 6.53 -14.10
CA ALA A 228 1.08 6.95 -14.52
C ALA A 228 0.68 8.31 -13.92
N THR A 229 1.64 9.12 -13.48
CA THR A 229 1.42 10.47 -12.94
C THR A 229 2.19 11.51 -13.74
N ASN A 230 1.67 12.76 -13.72
CA ASN A 230 2.43 13.88 -14.28
C ASN A 230 3.78 14.02 -13.56
N GLN A 231 4.85 14.30 -14.30
CA GLN A 231 6.21 14.45 -13.78
C GLN A 231 6.70 13.21 -12.99
N GLY A 232 6.20 12.04 -13.34
CA GLY A 232 6.63 10.77 -12.78
C GLY A 232 7.80 10.14 -13.54
N PHE A 233 7.89 8.81 -13.50
CA PHE A 233 8.93 8.07 -14.21
C PHE A 233 8.61 7.95 -15.70
N ASN A 234 9.55 8.32 -16.55
CA ASN A 234 9.45 8.19 -18.00
C ASN A 234 10.20 6.97 -18.57
N SER A 235 11.08 6.35 -17.77
CA SER A 235 11.83 5.16 -18.15
C SER A 235 12.03 4.21 -17.01
N GLY A 236 12.31 2.95 -17.31
CA GLY A 236 12.68 1.95 -16.31
C GLY A 236 13.94 2.32 -15.52
N ASP A 237 14.89 3.02 -16.15
CA ASP A 237 16.12 3.48 -15.47
C ASP A 237 15.82 4.51 -14.39
N GLN A 238 14.89 5.42 -14.61
CA GLN A 238 14.47 6.37 -13.58
C GLN A 238 13.86 5.64 -12.38
N PHE A 239 13.01 4.66 -12.60
CA PHE A 239 12.43 3.85 -11.53
C PHE A 239 13.50 3.06 -10.77
N TYR A 240 14.37 2.35 -11.49
CA TYR A 240 15.48 1.60 -10.88
C TYR A 240 16.38 2.51 -10.04
N ASN A 241 16.83 3.63 -10.59
CA ASN A 241 17.74 4.55 -9.89
C ASN A 241 17.08 5.14 -8.65
N TYR A 242 15.79 5.53 -8.74
CA TYR A 242 15.06 6.06 -7.59
C TYR A 242 14.95 5.04 -6.46
N LEU A 243 14.56 3.80 -6.78
CA LEU A 243 14.48 2.73 -5.78
C LEU A 243 15.86 2.41 -5.17
N LYS A 244 16.89 2.38 -6.02
CA LYS A 244 18.27 2.12 -5.58
C LYS A 244 18.77 3.21 -4.64
N ASP A 245 18.60 4.47 -4.99
CA ASP A 245 19.05 5.60 -4.17
C ASP A 245 18.30 5.65 -2.84
N SER A 246 16.98 5.40 -2.85
CA SER A 246 16.19 5.28 -1.61
C SER A 246 16.70 4.12 -0.73
N PHE A 247 16.98 3.00 -1.33
CA PHE A 247 17.55 1.83 -0.63
C PHE A 247 18.91 2.16 -0.03
N ASP A 248 19.82 2.76 -0.78
CA ASP A 248 21.18 3.09 -0.34
C ASP A 248 21.19 4.04 0.86
N VAL A 249 20.33 5.06 0.82
CA VAL A 249 20.19 6.01 1.93
C VAL A 249 19.71 5.29 3.19
N LEU A 250 18.59 4.58 3.10
CA LEU A 250 17.99 3.89 4.25
C LEU A 250 18.87 2.75 4.79
N TYR A 251 19.57 2.04 3.90
CA TYR A 251 20.53 0.99 4.29
C TYR A 251 21.71 1.57 5.05
N LYS A 252 22.22 2.74 4.62
CA LYS A 252 23.31 3.45 5.32
C LYS A 252 22.83 4.02 6.65
N GLU A 253 21.66 4.63 6.72
CA GLU A 253 21.07 5.09 7.98
C GLU A 253 20.90 3.93 8.97
N GLY A 254 20.58 2.75 8.46
CA GLY A 254 20.40 1.52 9.23
C GLY A 254 21.66 1.04 9.98
N GLU A 255 22.82 1.60 9.73
CA GLU A 255 24.04 1.32 10.52
C GLU A 255 23.90 1.80 11.96
N THR A 256 23.12 2.84 12.19
CA THR A 256 22.88 3.44 13.52
C THR A 256 21.42 3.51 13.91
N ASN A 257 20.50 3.50 12.93
CA ASN A 257 19.08 3.69 13.12
C ASN A 257 18.27 2.93 12.05
N PRO A 258 18.11 1.60 12.21
CA PRO A 258 17.42 0.76 11.23
C PRO A 258 16.03 1.28 10.88
N LYS A 259 15.69 1.23 9.60
CA LYS A 259 14.46 1.71 9.01
C LYS A 259 13.71 0.60 8.29
N MET A 260 12.53 0.92 7.76
CA MET A 260 11.85 0.07 6.78
C MET A 260 11.72 0.80 5.45
N MET A 261 11.66 0.05 4.37
CA MET A 261 11.37 0.52 3.02
C MET A 261 10.23 -0.29 2.44
N SER A 262 9.23 0.38 1.89
CA SER A 262 8.17 -0.25 1.10
C SER A 262 8.38 0.05 -0.37
N VAL A 263 8.10 -0.94 -1.23
CA VAL A 263 8.03 -0.77 -2.70
C VAL A 263 6.62 -1.10 -3.14
N GLY A 264 5.94 -0.14 -3.73
CA GLY A 264 4.57 -0.29 -4.22
C GLY A 264 4.52 -0.62 -5.70
N LEU A 265 3.78 -1.66 -6.06
CA LEU A 265 3.68 -2.18 -7.42
C LEU A 265 2.22 -2.39 -7.82
N HIS A 266 1.92 -2.23 -9.13
CA HIS A 266 0.60 -2.48 -9.71
C HIS A 266 0.73 -3.40 -10.92
N CYS A 267 -0.15 -4.39 -11.02
CA CYS A 267 -0.07 -5.42 -12.07
C CYS A 267 -0.08 -4.81 -13.47
N ARG A 268 -0.92 -3.81 -13.72
CA ARG A 268 -1.05 -3.13 -15.02
C ARG A 268 0.08 -2.17 -15.33
N ILE A 269 0.89 -1.75 -14.33
CA ILE A 269 1.95 -0.75 -14.50
C ILE A 269 3.30 -1.44 -14.64
N VAL A 270 3.90 -1.92 -13.55
CA VAL A 270 5.24 -2.55 -13.61
C VAL A 270 5.21 -3.93 -14.26
N GLY A 271 4.05 -4.58 -14.37
CA GLY A 271 3.88 -5.84 -15.12
C GLY A 271 4.07 -5.71 -16.63
N LYS A 272 4.26 -4.48 -17.18
CA LYS A 272 4.70 -4.25 -18.56
C LYS A 272 6.16 -4.66 -18.74
N PRO A 273 6.53 -5.31 -19.88
CA PRO A 273 7.87 -5.93 -20.03
C PRO A 273 9.05 -5.00 -19.76
N GLY A 274 9.01 -3.79 -20.30
CA GLY A 274 10.10 -2.82 -20.15
C GLY A 274 10.27 -2.35 -18.70
N ARG A 275 9.17 -2.16 -17.97
CA ARG A 275 9.18 -1.74 -16.57
C ARG A 275 9.55 -2.90 -15.63
N LEU A 276 9.08 -4.12 -15.94
CA LEU A 276 9.45 -5.31 -15.19
C LEU A 276 10.97 -5.51 -15.12
N LYS A 277 11.69 -5.22 -16.22
CA LYS A 277 13.15 -5.34 -16.26
C LYS A 277 13.84 -4.43 -15.24
N SER A 278 13.33 -3.24 -15.01
CA SER A 278 13.88 -2.34 -13.98
C SER A 278 13.62 -2.83 -12.55
N LEU A 279 12.45 -3.41 -12.30
CA LEU A 279 12.16 -4.06 -11.02
C LEU A 279 13.09 -5.27 -10.80
N GLU A 280 13.28 -6.13 -11.81
CA GLU A 280 14.20 -7.27 -11.72
C GLU A 280 15.61 -6.81 -11.35
N ARG A 281 16.14 -5.76 -11.99
CA ARG A 281 17.44 -5.17 -11.67
C ARG A 281 17.52 -4.68 -10.22
N PHE A 282 16.47 -4.02 -9.73
CA PHE A 282 16.42 -3.57 -8.35
C PHE A 282 16.44 -4.74 -7.36
N LEU A 283 15.64 -5.78 -7.61
CA LEU A 283 15.64 -6.97 -6.76
C LEU A 283 17.00 -7.67 -6.77
N ASP A 284 17.67 -7.76 -7.93
CA ASP A 284 19.03 -8.32 -8.03
C ASP A 284 20.03 -7.48 -7.23
N TYR A 285 19.90 -6.16 -7.25
CA TYR A 285 20.72 -5.26 -6.45
C TYR A 285 20.53 -5.50 -4.95
N VAL A 286 19.29 -5.53 -4.49
CA VAL A 286 18.95 -5.77 -3.08
C VAL A 286 19.49 -7.10 -2.58
N LEU A 287 19.36 -8.17 -3.38
CA LEU A 287 19.80 -9.53 -3.00
C LEU A 287 21.33 -9.67 -2.83
N GLN A 288 22.12 -8.69 -3.25
CA GLN A 288 23.56 -8.64 -3.00
C GLN A 288 23.90 -8.13 -1.58
N HIS A 289 22.95 -7.56 -0.85
CA HIS A 289 23.13 -6.98 0.47
C HIS A 289 22.71 -7.97 1.58
N LYS A 290 23.61 -8.24 2.52
CA LYS A 290 23.40 -9.28 3.54
C LYS A 290 22.48 -8.85 4.69
N ASP A 291 22.54 -7.59 5.07
CA ASP A 291 21.86 -7.06 6.26
C ASP A 291 20.48 -6.45 5.91
N VAL A 292 19.76 -7.11 5.01
CA VAL A 292 18.38 -6.72 4.61
C VAL A 292 17.42 -7.82 5.02
N TRP A 293 16.39 -7.45 5.76
CA TRP A 293 15.29 -8.33 6.06
C TRP A 293 14.17 -8.11 5.04
N ILE A 294 14.13 -8.93 4.00
CA ILE A 294 13.03 -8.92 3.04
C ILE A 294 11.87 -9.72 3.65
N CYS A 295 10.70 -9.10 3.82
CA CYS A 295 9.61 -9.67 4.60
C CYS A 295 8.23 -9.20 4.11
N LYS A 296 7.18 -9.88 4.58
CA LYS A 296 5.79 -9.44 4.41
C LYS A 296 5.47 -8.32 5.40
N ARG A 297 4.47 -7.51 5.12
CA ARG A 297 4.06 -6.42 6.03
C ARG A 297 3.54 -6.96 7.36
N ILE A 298 2.86 -8.11 7.35
CA ILE A 298 2.42 -8.76 8.59
C ILE A 298 3.60 -9.18 9.48
N ASP A 299 4.77 -9.47 8.91
CA ASP A 299 5.95 -9.83 9.69
C ASP A 299 6.49 -8.61 10.44
N ILE A 300 6.52 -7.44 9.77
CA ILE A 300 6.80 -6.14 10.41
C ILE A 300 5.82 -5.90 11.55
N ALA A 301 4.53 -6.03 11.29
CA ALA A 301 3.48 -5.79 12.29
C ALA A 301 3.63 -6.70 13.51
N LYS A 302 3.82 -8.00 13.31
CA LYS A 302 4.06 -8.97 14.39
C LYS A 302 5.32 -8.64 15.19
N HIS A 303 6.40 -8.31 14.49
CA HIS A 303 7.67 -7.93 15.13
C HIS A 303 7.49 -6.67 15.99
N TRP A 304 6.82 -5.65 15.45
CA TRP A 304 6.61 -4.38 16.14
C TRP A 304 5.69 -4.52 17.35
N ILE A 305 4.58 -5.23 17.21
CA ILE A 305 3.66 -5.50 18.31
C ILE A 305 4.39 -6.24 19.43
N LYS A 306 5.22 -7.22 19.10
CA LYS A 306 5.94 -8.02 20.10
C LYS A 306 6.99 -7.20 20.87
N ASN A 307 7.74 -6.34 20.18
CA ASN A 307 8.95 -5.74 20.74
C ASN A 307 8.79 -4.26 21.11
N TYR A 308 7.81 -3.55 20.53
CA TYR A 308 7.70 -2.08 20.63
C TYR A 308 6.30 -1.60 21.06
N SER A 309 5.49 -2.46 21.67
CA SER A 309 4.13 -2.08 22.08
C SER A 309 4.05 -0.98 23.11
N ASN A 310 5.13 -0.68 23.81
CA ASN A 310 5.19 0.34 24.89
C ASN A 310 5.75 1.68 24.42
N ILE A 311 6.10 1.82 23.15
CA ILE A 311 6.58 3.06 22.55
C ILE A 311 5.42 3.95 22.13
#